data_0540ffe632ca9331e79ec1ced98af61a
#
_entry.id   0540ffe632ca9331e79ec1ced98af61a
#
_cell.length_a   1.000
_cell.length_b   1.000
_cell.length_c   1.000
_cell.angle_alpha   90.00
_cell.angle_beta   90.00
_cell.angle_gamma   90.00
#
_symmetry.space_group_name_H-M   'P 1'
#
loop_
_entity.id
_entity.type
_entity.pdbx_description
1 polymer ?
#
loop_
_entity_poly.entity_id
_entity_poly.type
_entity_poly.pdbx_seq_one_letter_code
_entity_poly.pdbx_strand_id
1 'polypeptide(L)'
;KRLIELFKERQELIQKRQENKKEITRKHLAFAKKINENLKTSVDDFFVTIKYAESLYSPDFEDTLKTLMGWRTSQVMKSSVIARSIGVYDFVQAIKKKDISVLKAIKYQGEQFLQDDEINKIIMTLNDGFKYEDLECLKYDDHPQITVTKFVDESGVRKNITKRISQLSLGQQQSVLLSILLLSDSDKPLLIDQPEDNLDSEFIFKTIVGNLRKIKEHRQVILVTHNPNIAVLGDAELIIPLKSTSVHSQIISSGSIDNDDTIKLCCGILEGGDSAFKQRKNIYGF
;
A
#
# COMPACT_ATOMS: atom_id res chain seq x y z
N LYS A 1 32.05 -22.28 -29.38
CA LYS A 1 30.63 -22.57 -29.72
C LYS A 1 29.76 -22.53 -28.47
N ARG A 2 30.02 -23.34 -27.42
CA ARG A 2 29.18 -23.40 -26.20
C ARG A 2 29.01 -22.04 -25.49
N LEU A 3 30.03 -21.19 -25.44
CA LEU A 3 29.94 -19.86 -24.84
C LEU A 3 28.95 -18.97 -25.61
N ILE A 4 28.97 -19.00 -26.93
CA ILE A 4 28.04 -18.20 -27.75
C ILE A 4 26.58 -18.69 -27.56
N GLU A 5 26.39 -19.99 -27.43
CA GLU A 5 25.07 -20.60 -27.16
C GLU A 5 24.54 -20.12 -25.78
N LEU A 6 25.37 -20.17 -24.73
CA LEU A 6 25.03 -19.70 -23.41
C LEU A 6 24.70 -18.18 -23.37
N PHE A 7 25.45 -17.38 -24.10
CA PHE A 7 25.14 -15.95 -24.25
C PHE A 7 23.77 -15.73 -24.91
N LYS A 8 23.46 -16.51 -25.94
CA LYS A 8 22.17 -16.42 -26.62
C LYS A 8 21.03 -16.82 -25.68
N GLU A 9 21.18 -17.96 -25.01
CA GLU A 9 20.20 -18.45 -24.04
C GLU A 9 19.95 -17.43 -22.90
N ARG A 10 21.04 -16.83 -22.38
CA ARG A 10 20.95 -15.76 -21.37
C ARG A 10 20.13 -14.56 -21.89
N GLN A 11 20.36 -14.12 -23.13
CA GLN A 11 19.60 -12.99 -23.70
C GLN A 11 18.12 -13.34 -23.87
N GLU A 12 17.79 -14.55 -24.31
CA GLU A 12 16.42 -15.03 -24.43
C GLU A 12 15.71 -15.06 -23.05
N LEU A 13 16.40 -15.51 -22.00
CA LEU A 13 15.86 -15.55 -20.64
C LEU A 13 15.61 -14.12 -20.08
N ILE A 14 16.53 -13.19 -20.32
CA ILE A 14 16.38 -11.80 -19.93
C ILE A 14 15.17 -11.17 -20.64
N GLN A 15 15.02 -11.40 -21.94
CA GLN A 15 13.89 -10.91 -22.70
C GLN A 15 12.57 -11.50 -22.19
N LYS A 16 12.50 -12.81 -21.96
CA LYS A 16 11.31 -13.47 -21.40
C LYS A 16 10.96 -12.93 -20.00
N ARG A 17 11.96 -12.68 -19.16
CA ARG A 17 11.76 -12.05 -17.86
C ARG A 17 11.14 -10.66 -18.01
N GLN A 18 11.60 -9.87 -18.98
CA GLN A 18 11.07 -8.54 -19.24
C GLN A 18 9.61 -8.59 -19.75
N GLU A 19 9.29 -9.52 -20.60
CA GLU A 19 7.92 -9.73 -21.09
C GLU A 19 6.97 -10.08 -19.94
N ASN A 20 7.38 -11.01 -19.06
CA ASN A 20 6.62 -11.36 -17.86
C ASN A 20 6.42 -10.16 -16.93
N LYS A 21 7.47 -9.33 -16.74
CA LYS A 21 7.37 -8.11 -15.92
C LYS A 21 6.40 -7.10 -16.50
N LYS A 22 6.41 -6.89 -17.81
CA LYS A 22 5.42 -6.02 -18.49
C LYS A 22 3.99 -6.51 -18.28
N GLU A 23 3.78 -7.83 -18.29
CA GLU A 23 2.44 -8.38 -18.01
C GLU A 23 2.01 -8.14 -16.56
N ILE A 24 2.92 -8.33 -15.60
CA ILE A 24 2.67 -8.02 -14.18
C ILE A 24 2.34 -6.54 -14.01
N THR A 25 3.14 -5.63 -14.56
CA THR A 25 2.89 -4.19 -14.54
C THR A 25 1.51 -3.84 -15.10
N ARG A 26 1.13 -4.45 -16.23
CA ARG A 26 -0.22 -4.25 -16.80
C ARG A 26 -1.33 -4.66 -15.82
N LYS A 27 -1.15 -5.76 -15.09
CA LYS A 27 -2.10 -6.21 -14.06
C LYS A 27 -2.14 -5.23 -12.87
N HIS A 28 -0.99 -4.73 -12.42
CA HIS A 28 -0.90 -3.72 -11.37
C HIS A 28 -1.61 -2.42 -11.75
N LEU A 29 -1.40 -1.93 -12.98
CA LEU A 29 -2.05 -0.72 -13.48
C LEU A 29 -3.58 -0.90 -13.61
N ALA A 30 -4.03 -2.06 -14.11
CA ALA A 30 -5.46 -2.38 -14.19
C ALA A 30 -6.10 -2.45 -12.79
N PHE A 31 -5.43 -3.07 -11.83
CA PHE A 31 -5.86 -3.13 -10.44
C PHE A 31 -5.94 -1.72 -9.83
N ALA A 32 -4.89 -0.90 -9.99
CA ALA A 32 -4.89 0.48 -9.49
C ALA A 32 -6.05 1.30 -10.07
N LYS A 33 -6.32 1.16 -11.38
CA LYS A 33 -7.43 1.83 -12.03
C LYS A 33 -8.77 1.44 -11.41
N LYS A 34 -9.03 0.13 -11.24
CA LYS A 34 -10.26 -0.38 -10.65
C LYS A 34 -10.47 0.11 -9.22
N ILE A 35 -9.43 0.01 -8.37
CA ILE A 35 -9.49 0.52 -6.99
C ILE A 35 -9.73 2.03 -6.96
N ASN A 36 -9.04 2.80 -7.80
CA ASN A 36 -9.23 4.25 -7.84
C ASN A 36 -10.65 4.65 -8.24
N GLU A 37 -11.29 3.89 -9.13
CA GLU A 37 -12.70 4.10 -9.50
C GLU A 37 -13.63 3.85 -8.31
N ASN A 38 -13.44 2.74 -7.58
CA ASN A 38 -14.24 2.41 -6.40
C ASN A 38 -14.04 3.42 -5.24
N LEU A 39 -12.80 3.87 -5.02
CA LEU A 39 -12.47 4.83 -3.97
C LEU A 39 -13.09 6.21 -4.18
N LYS A 40 -13.34 6.63 -5.44
CA LYS A 40 -13.96 7.92 -5.74
C LYS A 40 -15.40 8.04 -5.21
N THR A 41 -16.10 6.93 -5.09
CA THR A 41 -17.53 6.90 -4.72
C THR A 41 -17.78 6.58 -3.25
N SER A 42 -16.75 6.27 -2.48
CA SER A 42 -16.92 5.62 -1.19
C SER A 42 -16.36 6.40 0.01
N VAL A 43 -15.67 7.51 -0.21
CA VAL A 43 -15.09 8.33 0.87
C VAL A 43 -15.37 9.80 0.59
N ASP A 44 -16.20 10.44 1.43
CA ASP A 44 -16.65 11.82 1.20
C ASP A 44 -15.58 12.88 1.55
N ASP A 45 -14.69 12.57 2.50
CA ASP A 45 -13.78 13.56 3.07
C ASP A 45 -12.39 13.64 2.38
N PHE A 46 -12.00 12.61 1.61
CA PHE A 46 -10.70 12.59 0.94
C PHE A 46 -10.69 11.66 -0.27
N PHE A 47 -9.80 11.94 -1.23
CA PHE A 47 -9.56 11.06 -2.37
C PHE A 47 -8.26 10.29 -2.19
N VAL A 48 -8.34 8.97 -2.31
CA VAL A 48 -7.16 8.10 -2.38
C VAL A 48 -6.84 7.81 -3.84
N THR A 49 -5.58 7.94 -4.19
CA THR A 49 -5.10 7.59 -5.53
C THR A 49 -3.93 6.62 -5.40
N ILE A 50 -4.05 5.47 -6.06
CA ILE A 50 -2.99 4.46 -6.17
C ILE A 50 -2.39 4.58 -7.56
N LYS A 51 -1.06 4.71 -7.63
CA LYS A 51 -0.26 4.65 -8.85
C LYS A 51 0.87 3.65 -8.65
N TYR A 52 1.38 3.10 -9.74
CA TYR A 52 2.60 2.29 -9.71
C TYR A 52 3.70 3.02 -10.48
N ALA A 53 4.87 3.17 -9.86
CA ALA A 53 6.10 3.52 -10.58
C ALA A 53 6.67 2.23 -11.13
N GLU A 54 6.63 2.09 -12.44
CA GLU A 54 6.99 0.85 -13.15
C GLU A 54 8.45 0.49 -12.92
N SER A 55 8.69 -0.76 -12.51
CA SER A 55 10.04 -1.33 -12.33
C SER A 55 11.00 -0.54 -11.43
N LEU A 56 10.49 0.43 -10.66
CA LEU A 56 11.34 1.34 -9.86
C LEU A 56 11.80 0.73 -8.53
N TYR A 57 11.12 -0.29 -8.03
CA TYR A 57 11.50 -0.92 -6.77
C TYR A 57 12.51 -2.04 -6.98
N SER A 58 13.72 -1.86 -6.46
CA SER A 58 14.76 -2.90 -6.40
C SER A 58 15.54 -2.72 -5.10
N PRO A 59 15.39 -3.63 -4.11
CA PRO A 59 16.00 -3.47 -2.79
C PRO A 59 17.53 -3.46 -2.83
N ASP A 60 18.11 -4.22 -3.77
CA ASP A 60 19.56 -4.43 -3.82
C ASP A 60 20.27 -3.49 -4.80
N PHE A 61 19.54 -2.65 -5.55
CA PHE A 61 20.14 -1.84 -6.63
C PHE A 61 21.13 -0.79 -6.10
N GLU A 62 20.75 -0.08 -5.05
CA GLU A 62 21.58 0.98 -4.45
C GLU A 62 22.93 0.42 -3.97
N ASP A 63 22.90 -0.67 -3.21
CA ASP A 63 24.11 -1.26 -2.61
C ASP A 63 24.98 -1.96 -3.65
N THR A 64 24.38 -2.66 -4.60
CA THR A 64 25.11 -3.31 -5.69
C THR A 64 25.81 -2.26 -6.57
N LEU A 65 25.09 -1.21 -6.97
CA LEU A 65 25.68 -0.11 -7.76
C LEU A 65 26.84 0.57 -7.02
N LYS A 66 26.65 0.87 -5.74
CA LYS A 66 27.68 1.43 -4.87
C LYS A 66 28.92 0.56 -4.85
N THR A 67 28.75 -0.75 -4.71
CA THR A 67 29.85 -1.72 -4.66
C THR A 67 30.60 -1.79 -5.99
N LEU A 68 29.89 -1.93 -7.10
CA LEU A 68 30.47 -2.02 -8.44
C LEU A 68 31.25 -0.75 -8.84
N MET A 69 30.73 0.40 -8.41
CA MET A 69 31.38 1.70 -8.67
C MET A 69 32.51 2.02 -7.69
N GLY A 70 32.66 1.26 -6.59
CA GLY A 70 33.62 1.55 -5.53
C GLY A 70 33.32 2.86 -4.79
N TRP A 71 32.09 3.32 -4.75
CA TRP A 71 31.71 4.58 -4.12
C TRP A 71 31.80 4.52 -2.60
N ARG A 72 32.48 5.51 -2.01
CA ARG A 72 32.66 5.65 -0.56
C ARG A 72 32.26 7.06 -0.12
N THR A 73 31.80 7.19 1.11
CA THR A 73 31.48 8.43 1.85
C THR A 73 30.70 9.48 1.03
N SER A 74 31.36 10.42 0.38
CA SER A 74 30.75 11.54 -0.36
C SER A 74 29.99 11.13 -1.63
N GLN A 75 30.27 9.94 -2.16
CA GLN A 75 29.67 9.46 -3.42
C GLN A 75 28.52 8.49 -3.21
N VAL A 76 28.27 8.04 -1.97
CA VAL A 76 27.17 7.10 -1.62
C VAL A 76 25.81 7.66 -2.03
N MET A 77 25.62 8.98 -1.90
CA MET A 77 24.39 9.65 -2.31
C MET A 77 24.06 9.43 -3.80
N LYS A 78 25.07 9.20 -4.65
CA LYS A 78 24.84 8.97 -6.09
C LYS A 78 24.06 7.67 -6.34
N SER A 79 24.43 6.59 -5.67
CA SER A 79 23.71 5.31 -5.83
C SER A 79 22.25 5.43 -5.37
N SER A 80 22.03 6.12 -4.25
CA SER A 80 20.68 6.35 -3.72
C SER A 80 19.80 7.18 -4.67
N VAL A 81 20.32 8.27 -5.20
CA VAL A 81 19.60 9.13 -6.15
C VAL A 81 19.29 8.38 -7.44
N ILE A 82 20.28 7.66 -7.99
CA ILE A 82 20.08 6.86 -9.21
C ILE A 82 19.00 5.80 -8.98
N ALA A 83 19.12 5.00 -7.92
CA ALA A 83 18.20 3.90 -7.63
C ALA A 83 16.74 4.35 -7.39
N ARG A 84 16.55 5.59 -6.92
CA ARG A 84 15.22 6.19 -6.72
C ARG A 84 14.64 6.87 -7.97
N SER A 85 15.51 7.15 -8.96
CA SER A 85 15.11 7.93 -10.15
C SER A 85 14.87 7.07 -11.37
N ILE A 86 15.51 5.90 -11.48
CA ILE A 86 15.43 5.02 -12.64
C ILE A 86 15.37 3.55 -12.20
N GLY A 87 14.57 2.74 -12.87
CA GLY A 87 14.53 1.30 -12.65
C GLY A 87 15.83 0.63 -13.07
N VAL A 88 16.22 -0.45 -12.36
CA VAL A 88 17.49 -1.15 -12.62
C VAL A 88 17.58 -1.67 -14.06
N TYR A 89 16.48 -2.14 -14.63
CA TYR A 89 16.44 -2.61 -16.01
C TYR A 89 16.76 -1.48 -17.00
N ASP A 90 16.08 -0.33 -16.89
CA ASP A 90 16.29 0.82 -17.79
C ASP A 90 17.71 1.40 -17.63
N PHE A 91 18.20 1.44 -16.40
CA PHE A 91 19.57 1.83 -16.11
C PHE A 91 20.58 0.92 -16.83
N VAL A 92 20.42 -0.41 -16.70
CA VAL A 92 21.30 -1.38 -17.39
C VAL A 92 21.21 -1.22 -18.91
N GLN A 93 20.00 -1.02 -19.47
CA GLN A 93 19.86 -0.78 -20.91
C GLN A 93 20.59 0.50 -21.36
N ALA A 94 20.51 1.58 -20.57
CA ALA A 94 21.26 2.81 -20.84
C ALA A 94 22.78 2.57 -20.82
N ILE A 95 23.29 1.80 -19.84
CA ILE A 95 24.72 1.43 -19.76
C ILE A 95 25.15 0.62 -20.98
N LYS A 96 24.41 -0.41 -21.34
CA LYS A 96 24.71 -1.29 -22.50
C LYS A 96 24.73 -0.53 -23.82
N LYS A 97 23.76 0.37 -24.02
CA LYS A 97 23.63 1.20 -25.23
C LYS A 97 24.49 2.44 -25.21
N LYS A 98 25.17 2.74 -24.09
CA LYS A 98 25.91 3.98 -23.84
C LYS A 98 25.03 5.23 -24.02
N ASP A 99 23.77 5.12 -23.60
CA ASP A 99 22.79 6.19 -23.75
C ASP A 99 22.93 7.21 -22.61
N ILE A 100 23.65 8.29 -22.91
CA ILE A 100 23.90 9.38 -21.98
C ILE A 100 22.60 10.14 -21.65
N SER A 101 21.64 10.21 -22.58
CA SER A 101 20.42 11.02 -22.43
C SER A 101 19.53 10.54 -21.26
N VAL A 102 19.43 9.23 -21.08
CA VAL A 102 18.67 8.61 -20.00
C VAL A 102 19.27 8.95 -18.63
N LEU A 103 20.60 8.95 -18.51
CA LEU A 103 21.29 9.25 -17.26
C LEU A 103 21.29 10.77 -16.96
N LYS A 104 21.32 11.62 -17.98
CA LYS A 104 21.15 13.09 -17.85
C LYS A 104 19.75 13.46 -17.33
N ALA A 105 18.73 12.67 -17.62
CA ALA A 105 17.37 12.91 -17.15
C ALA A 105 17.19 12.71 -15.65
N ILE A 106 18.18 12.12 -14.93
CA ILE A 106 18.15 11.95 -13.49
C ILE A 106 18.31 13.31 -12.80
N LYS A 107 17.28 13.67 -12.01
CA LYS A 107 17.19 14.95 -11.29
C LYS A 107 17.25 14.74 -9.78
N TYR A 108 17.88 15.69 -9.10
CA TYR A 108 17.83 15.84 -7.66
C TYR A 108 17.47 17.27 -7.29
N GLN A 109 16.44 17.46 -6.47
CA GLN A 109 15.91 18.79 -6.10
C GLN A 109 15.51 19.67 -7.32
N GLY A 110 15.14 19.04 -8.44
CA GLY A 110 14.69 19.73 -9.66
C GLY A 110 15.81 19.98 -10.69
N GLU A 111 17.08 19.85 -10.31
CA GLU A 111 18.24 20.06 -11.18
C GLU A 111 18.82 18.74 -11.69
N GLN A 112 19.55 18.78 -12.82
CA GLN A 112 20.29 17.64 -13.33
C GLN A 112 21.32 17.20 -12.29
N PHE A 113 21.30 15.91 -11.93
CA PHE A 113 22.14 15.41 -10.83
C PHE A 113 23.52 14.96 -11.25
N LEU A 114 23.64 14.33 -12.42
CA LEU A 114 24.91 13.79 -12.92
C LEU A 114 25.49 14.66 -14.03
N GLN A 115 26.77 14.97 -13.94
CA GLN A 115 27.49 15.67 -15.00
C GLN A 115 28.01 14.70 -16.08
N ASP A 116 28.33 15.20 -17.27
CA ASP A 116 28.73 14.36 -18.41
C ASP A 116 29.93 13.47 -18.12
N ASP A 117 30.94 13.99 -17.42
CA ASP A 117 32.12 13.23 -17.02
C ASP A 117 31.81 12.10 -16.05
N GLU A 118 30.86 12.34 -15.14
CA GLU A 118 30.41 11.33 -14.19
C GLU A 118 29.60 10.22 -14.89
N ILE A 119 28.73 10.59 -15.82
CA ILE A 119 27.96 9.66 -16.65
C ILE A 119 28.89 8.78 -17.48
N ASN A 120 29.88 9.39 -18.15
CA ASN A 120 30.87 8.66 -18.92
C ASN A 120 31.68 7.67 -18.04
N LYS A 121 32.06 8.10 -16.83
CA LYS A 121 32.78 7.25 -15.87
C LYS A 121 31.91 6.07 -15.43
N ILE A 122 30.63 6.28 -15.17
CA ILE A 122 29.66 5.21 -14.81
C ILE A 122 29.55 4.21 -15.95
N ILE A 123 29.33 4.69 -17.18
CA ILE A 123 29.21 3.86 -18.38
C ILE A 123 30.49 3.04 -18.60
N MET A 124 31.65 3.67 -18.54
CA MET A 124 32.95 2.98 -18.75
C MET A 124 33.18 1.92 -17.68
N THR A 125 33.01 2.28 -16.40
CA THR A 125 33.24 1.36 -15.27
C THR A 125 32.36 0.14 -15.31
N LEU A 126 31.06 0.31 -15.64
CA LEU A 126 30.11 -0.79 -15.65
C LEU A 126 30.23 -1.67 -16.93
N ASN A 127 30.67 -1.12 -18.04
CA ASN A 127 30.97 -1.90 -19.23
C ASN A 127 32.31 -2.65 -19.13
N ASP A 128 33.24 -2.18 -18.29
CA ASP A 128 34.50 -2.87 -18.06
C ASP A 128 34.27 -4.20 -17.34
N GLY A 129 34.70 -5.30 -17.98
CA GLY A 129 34.48 -6.66 -17.49
C GLY A 129 32.98 -7.04 -17.36
N PHE A 130 32.09 -6.37 -18.08
CA PHE A 130 30.64 -6.63 -18.07
C PHE A 130 29.98 -6.54 -16.68
N LYS A 131 30.45 -5.66 -15.81
CA LYS A 131 29.95 -5.47 -14.42
C LYS A 131 28.45 -5.16 -14.37
N TYR A 132 27.87 -4.57 -15.43
CA TYR A 132 26.43 -4.36 -15.52
C TYR A 132 25.60 -5.67 -15.44
N GLU A 133 26.20 -6.84 -15.69
CA GLU A 133 25.51 -8.13 -15.63
C GLU A 133 25.05 -8.49 -14.21
N ASP A 134 25.80 -8.04 -13.18
CA ASP A 134 25.39 -8.20 -11.79
C ASP A 134 24.10 -7.40 -11.50
N LEU A 135 23.99 -6.19 -12.04
CA LEU A 135 22.78 -5.37 -11.96
C LEU A 135 21.61 -5.98 -12.75
N GLU A 136 21.92 -6.58 -13.92
CA GLU A 136 20.90 -7.21 -14.77
C GLU A 136 20.24 -8.41 -14.09
N CYS A 137 20.91 -9.07 -13.16
CA CYS A 137 20.36 -10.20 -12.40
C CYS A 137 19.51 -9.78 -11.21
N LEU A 138 19.53 -8.52 -10.80
CA LEU A 138 18.78 -8.05 -9.63
C LEU A 138 17.27 -8.20 -9.79
N LYS A 139 16.60 -8.42 -8.68
CA LYS A 139 15.13 -8.37 -8.63
C LYS A 139 14.68 -6.91 -8.70
N TYR A 140 13.60 -6.69 -9.41
CA TYR A 140 12.91 -5.41 -9.45
C TYR A 140 11.42 -5.61 -9.59
N ASP A 141 10.66 -4.64 -9.09
CA ASP A 141 9.19 -4.65 -9.12
C ASP A 141 8.64 -3.23 -9.30
N ASP A 142 7.34 -3.16 -9.56
CA ASP A 142 6.66 -1.88 -9.57
C ASP A 142 6.53 -1.36 -8.14
N HIS A 143 6.73 -0.06 -7.95
CA HIS A 143 6.61 0.57 -6.65
C HIS A 143 5.22 1.20 -6.49
N PRO A 144 4.37 0.68 -5.56
CA PRO A 144 3.07 1.28 -5.30
C PRO A 144 3.24 2.64 -4.62
N GLN A 145 2.56 3.65 -5.15
CA GLN A 145 2.52 5.01 -4.60
C GLN A 145 1.08 5.34 -4.25
N ILE A 146 0.80 5.49 -2.96
CA ILE A 146 -0.52 5.88 -2.45
C ILE A 146 -0.46 7.33 -2.04
N THR A 147 -1.34 8.14 -2.61
CA THR A 147 -1.52 9.55 -2.26
C THR A 147 -2.94 9.81 -1.81
N VAL A 148 -3.09 10.71 -0.86
CA VAL A 148 -4.37 11.13 -0.31
C VAL A 148 -4.54 12.62 -0.52
N THR A 149 -5.63 13.01 -1.16
CA THR A 149 -5.99 14.41 -1.39
C THR A 149 -7.19 14.77 -0.53
N LYS A 150 -7.02 15.73 0.37
CA LYS A 150 -8.11 16.31 1.18
C LYS A 150 -8.53 17.64 0.58
N PHE A 151 -9.83 17.93 0.69
CA PHE A 151 -10.37 19.25 0.41
C PHE A 151 -10.45 20.01 1.73
N VAL A 152 -9.83 21.17 1.80
CA VAL A 152 -9.84 22.04 2.97
C VAL A 152 -10.42 23.38 2.54
N ASP A 153 -11.46 23.82 3.21
CA ASP A 153 -12.00 25.19 3.04
C ASP A 153 -11.24 26.14 3.96
N GLU A 154 -10.34 26.92 3.39
CA GLU A 154 -9.67 28.02 4.09
C GLU A 154 -10.20 29.35 3.58
N SER A 155 -10.92 30.07 4.43
CA SER A 155 -11.43 31.44 4.15
C SER A 155 -12.32 31.51 2.89
N GLY A 156 -13.15 30.48 2.63
CA GLY A 156 -14.04 30.41 1.47
C GLY A 156 -13.36 29.98 0.16
N VAL A 157 -12.10 29.57 0.23
CA VAL A 157 -11.37 29.01 -0.93
C VAL A 157 -11.11 27.52 -0.70
N ARG A 158 -11.66 26.69 -1.59
CA ARG A 158 -11.43 25.23 -1.54
C ARG A 158 -10.03 24.90 -2.05
N LYS A 159 -9.16 24.46 -1.15
CA LYS A 159 -7.79 24.03 -1.47
C LYS A 159 -7.68 22.51 -1.46
N ASN A 160 -6.90 21.99 -2.39
CA ASN A 160 -6.57 20.57 -2.46
C ASN A 160 -5.19 20.33 -1.86
N ILE A 161 -5.13 19.58 -0.75
CA ILE A 161 -3.87 19.19 -0.12
C ILE A 161 -3.63 17.72 -0.40
N THR A 162 -2.59 17.43 -1.19
CA THR A 162 -2.19 16.05 -1.52
C THR A 162 -0.95 15.65 -0.72
N LYS A 163 -1.04 14.54 0.00
CA LYS A 163 0.06 13.96 0.78
C LYS A 163 0.30 12.52 0.36
N ARG A 164 1.54 12.05 0.46
CA ARG A 164 1.85 10.61 0.36
C ARG A 164 1.37 9.92 1.62
N ILE A 165 1.02 8.63 1.53
CA ILE A 165 0.59 7.85 2.69
C ILE A 165 1.61 7.90 3.85
N SER A 166 2.91 7.90 3.56
CA SER A 166 3.98 8.01 4.56
C SER A 166 4.03 9.34 5.32
N GLN A 167 3.31 10.36 4.87
CA GLN A 167 3.22 11.68 5.51
C GLN A 167 1.97 11.82 6.39
N LEU A 168 1.14 10.79 6.45
CA LEU A 168 -0.06 10.74 7.25
C LEU A 168 0.23 10.18 8.65
N SER A 169 -0.64 10.48 9.63
CA SER A 169 -0.59 9.82 10.94
C SER A 169 -0.88 8.33 10.81
N LEU A 170 -0.48 7.53 11.79
CA LEU A 170 -0.68 6.07 11.77
C LEU A 170 -2.15 5.71 11.57
N GLY A 171 -3.07 6.34 12.31
CA GLY A 171 -4.51 6.12 12.15
C GLY A 171 -5.01 6.47 10.74
N GLN A 172 -4.55 7.59 10.17
CA GLN A 172 -4.89 7.95 8.79
C GLN A 172 -4.35 6.95 7.76
N GLN A 173 -3.15 6.43 7.95
CA GLN A 173 -2.59 5.38 7.10
C GLN A 173 -3.45 4.11 7.17
N GLN A 174 -3.81 3.67 8.37
CA GLN A 174 -4.68 2.51 8.57
C GLN A 174 -6.06 2.72 7.94
N SER A 175 -6.66 3.91 8.11
CA SER A 175 -7.92 4.28 7.48
C SER A 175 -7.89 4.10 5.96
N VAL A 176 -6.84 4.61 5.34
CA VAL A 176 -6.64 4.52 3.88
C VAL A 176 -6.46 3.07 3.43
N LEU A 177 -5.60 2.31 4.11
CA LEU A 177 -5.34 0.91 3.76
C LEU A 177 -6.58 0.04 3.95
N LEU A 178 -7.33 0.25 5.03
CA LEU A 178 -8.58 -0.46 5.29
C LEU A 178 -9.64 -0.15 4.23
N SER A 179 -9.77 1.12 3.83
CA SER A 179 -10.66 1.51 2.72
C SER A 179 -10.30 0.80 1.41
N ILE A 180 -9.00 0.73 1.07
CA ILE A 180 -8.53 0.00 -0.12
C ILE A 180 -8.88 -1.48 -0.02
N LEU A 181 -8.70 -2.09 1.16
CA LEU A 181 -8.99 -3.50 1.40
C LEU A 181 -10.49 -3.82 1.28
N LEU A 182 -11.33 -3.00 1.89
CA LEU A 182 -12.78 -3.17 1.87
C LEU A 182 -13.37 -2.96 0.47
N LEU A 183 -12.80 -2.06 -0.32
CA LEU A 183 -13.26 -1.75 -1.68
C LEU A 183 -12.57 -2.58 -2.78
N SER A 184 -11.69 -3.50 -2.37
CA SER A 184 -11.11 -4.46 -3.30
C SER A 184 -12.18 -5.44 -3.78
N ASP A 185 -12.26 -5.63 -5.09
CA ASP A 185 -13.17 -6.57 -5.73
C ASP A 185 -12.59 -8.00 -5.63
N SER A 186 -12.89 -8.64 -4.51
CA SER A 186 -12.48 -10.01 -4.21
C SER A 186 -13.66 -10.77 -3.59
N ASP A 187 -13.90 -11.97 -4.07
CA ASP A 187 -14.89 -12.91 -3.55
C ASP A 187 -14.36 -13.78 -2.39
N LYS A 188 -13.06 -13.66 -2.10
CA LYS A 188 -12.42 -14.45 -1.03
C LYS A 188 -12.86 -13.95 0.35
N PRO A 189 -13.01 -14.85 1.34
CA PRO A 189 -13.28 -14.46 2.72
C PRO A 189 -12.28 -13.40 3.23
N LEU A 190 -12.79 -12.40 3.94
CA LEU A 190 -12.01 -11.34 4.54
C LEU A 190 -12.01 -11.49 6.06
N LEU A 191 -10.83 -11.66 6.64
CA LEU A 191 -10.63 -11.68 8.08
C LEU A 191 -9.97 -10.38 8.50
N ILE A 192 -10.56 -9.68 9.47
CA ILE A 192 -10.03 -8.44 10.02
C ILE A 192 -10.04 -8.55 11.55
N ASP A 193 -8.90 -8.32 12.16
CA ASP A 193 -8.73 -8.29 13.60
C ASP A 193 -8.57 -6.85 14.06
N GLN A 194 -9.46 -6.40 14.94
CA GLN A 194 -9.49 -5.09 15.57
C GLN A 194 -9.28 -3.92 14.58
N PRO A 195 -10.16 -3.75 13.57
CA PRO A 195 -10.02 -2.68 12.58
C PRO A 195 -10.13 -1.27 13.18
N GLU A 196 -10.68 -1.16 14.38
CA GLU A 196 -10.87 0.11 15.11
C GLU A 196 -9.60 0.66 15.76
N ASP A 197 -8.56 -0.13 15.92
CA ASP A 197 -7.34 0.32 16.58
C ASP A 197 -6.71 1.52 15.85
N ASN A 198 -6.44 2.59 16.62
CA ASN A 198 -5.92 3.87 16.13
C ASN A 198 -6.82 4.66 15.16
N LEU A 199 -8.08 4.26 14.98
CA LEU A 199 -9.06 4.97 14.15
C LEU A 199 -9.95 5.85 15.02
N ASP A 200 -10.37 7.00 14.49
CA ASP A 200 -11.39 7.82 15.14
C ASP A 200 -12.81 7.25 14.94
N SER A 201 -13.69 7.53 15.90
CA SER A 201 -15.05 6.99 15.88
C SER A 201 -15.89 7.47 14.70
N GLU A 202 -15.62 8.69 14.20
CA GLU A 202 -16.34 9.26 13.07
C GLU A 202 -15.97 8.51 11.78
N PHE A 203 -14.69 8.21 11.59
CA PHE A 203 -14.22 7.42 10.46
C PHE A 203 -14.77 5.99 10.50
N ILE A 204 -14.79 5.36 11.69
CA ILE A 204 -15.37 4.01 11.85
C ILE A 204 -16.82 4.03 11.41
N PHE A 205 -17.61 4.96 11.90
CA PHE A 205 -19.04 5.02 11.60
C PHE A 205 -19.31 5.33 10.12
N LYS A 206 -18.72 6.40 9.59
CA LYS A 206 -19.00 6.86 8.22
C LYS A 206 -18.43 5.93 7.15
N THR A 207 -17.21 5.42 7.36
CA THR A 207 -16.47 4.72 6.30
C THR A 207 -16.51 3.21 6.48
N ILE A 208 -16.15 2.70 7.67
CA ILE A 208 -16.03 1.25 7.86
C ILE A 208 -17.41 0.60 7.83
N VAL A 209 -18.34 1.09 8.64
CA VAL A 209 -19.70 0.51 8.74
C VAL A 209 -20.43 0.53 7.39
N GLY A 210 -20.37 1.65 6.67
CA GLY A 210 -20.97 1.79 5.35
C GLY A 210 -20.40 0.82 4.31
N ASN A 211 -19.08 0.62 4.33
CA ASN A 211 -18.41 -0.31 3.41
C ASN A 211 -18.61 -1.78 3.80
N LEU A 212 -18.64 -2.10 5.10
CA LEU A 212 -18.95 -3.46 5.56
C LEU A 212 -20.31 -3.93 5.09
N ARG A 213 -21.34 -3.08 5.20
CA ARG A 213 -22.69 -3.41 4.72
C ARG A 213 -22.76 -3.69 3.22
N LYS A 214 -21.94 -3.01 2.42
CA LYS A 214 -21.87 -3.26 0.97
C LYS A 214 -21.12 -4.54 0.63
N ILE A 215 -19.99 -4.76 1.31
CA ILE A 215 -19.08 -5.86 0.96
C ILE A 215 -19.62 -7.23 1.39
N LYS A 216 -20.36 -7.30 2.50
CA LYS A 216 -20.96 -8.55 2.99
C LYS A 216 -21.98 -9.18 2.01
N GLU A 217 -22.54 -8.39 1.09
CA GLU A 217 -23.43 -8.89 0.04
C GLU A 217 -22.69 -9.74 -1.01
N HIS A 218 -21.35 -9.59 -1.11
CA HIS A 218 -20.54 -10.20 -2.17
C HIS A 218 -19.49 -11.17 -1.64
N ARG A 219 -19.13 -11.07 -0.35
CA ARG A 219 -18.08 -11.92 0.24
C ARG A 219 -18.31 -12.12 1.74
N GLN A 220 -17.84 -13.24 2.25
CA GLN A 220 -17.83 -13.49 3.69
C GLN A 220 -16.84 -12.53 4.37
N VAL A 221 -17.31 -11.86 5.43
CA VAL A 221 -16.47 -11.00 6.29
C VAL A 221 -16.49 -11.56 7.71
N ILE A 222 -15.31 -11.78 8.27
CA ILE A 222 -15.11 -12.24 9.65
C ILE A 222 -14.32 -11.16 10.38
N LEU A 223 -14.94 -10.60 11.42
CA LEU A 223 -14.37 -9.48 12.18
C LEU A 223 -14.20 -9.87 13.64
N VAL A 224 -13.05 -9.55 14.21
CA VAL A 224 -12.85 -9.50 15.65
C VAL A 224 -12.83 -8.04 16.07
N THR A 225 -13.71 -7.63 16.98
CA THR A 225 -13.83 -6.22 17.37
C THR A 225 -14.35 -6.09 18.79
N HIS A 226 -13.96 -5.02 19.45
CA HIS A 226 -14.54 -4.55 20.72
C HIS A 226 -15.35 -3.26 20.54
N ASN A 227 -15.54 -2.79 19.30
CA ASN A 227 -16.25 -1.55 18.99
C ASN A 227 -17.74 -1.83 18.67
N PRO A 228 -18.68 -1.26 19.46
CA PRO A 228 -20.11 -1.48 19.24
C PRO A 228 -20.60 -0.97 17.87
N ASN A 229 -20.00 0.09 17.33
CA ASN A 229 -20.38 0.61 16.02
C ASN A 229 -20.10 -0.41 14.91
N ILE A 230 -19.02 -1.16 15.01
CA ILE A 230 -18.67 -2.17 14.02
C ILE A 230 -19.57 -3.41 14.20
N ALA A 231 -19.68 -3.91 15.42
CA ALA A 231 -20.44 -5.13 15.70
C ALA A 231 -21.95 -4.98 15.45
N VAL A 232 -22.53 -3.86 15.90
CA VAL A 232 -23.98 -3.64 15.85
C VAL A 232 -24.39 -2.92 14.57
N LEU A 233 -23.75 -1.80 14.26
CA LEU A 233 -24.12 -0.99 13.09
C LEU A 233 -23.59 -1.57 11.77
N GLY A 234 -22.60 -2.46 11.82
CA GLY A 234 -22.14 -3.24 10.68
C GLY A 234 -23.16 -4.25 10.17
N ASP A 235 -24.24 -4.47 10.95
CA ASP A 235 -25.33 -5.37 10.60
C ASP A 235 -24.84 -6.81 10.35
N ALA A 236 -24.18 -7.37 11.37
CA ALA A 236 -23.63 -8.73 11.29
C ALA A 236 -24.73 -9.79 11.38
N GLU A 237 -24.73 -10.76 10.46
CA GLU A 237 -25.64 -11.90 10.46
C GLU A 237 -25.40 -12.85 11.64
N LEU A 238 -24.15 -12.92 12.09
CA LEU A 238 -23.76 -13.77 13.22
C LEU A 238 -22.79 -13.01 14.13
N ILE A 239 -23.16 -12.85 15.38
CA ILE A 239 -22.33 -12.32 16.45
C ILE A 239 -22.00 -13.45 17.41
N ILE A 240 -20.73 -13.58 17.75
CA ILE A 240 -20.20 -14.60 18.68
C ILE A 240 -19.52 -13.89 19.85
N PRO A 241 -20.25 -13.58 20.94
CA PRO A 241 -19.67 -12.96 22.11
C PRO A 241 -18.69 -13.89 22.82
N LEU A 242 -17.48 -13.41 23.04
CA LEU A 242 -16.42 -14.11 23.75
C LEU A 242 -16.27 -13.54 25.15
N LYS A 243 -16.17 -14.41 26.14
CA LYS A 243 -15.84 -14.04 27.52
C LYS A 243 -14.53 -14.68 27.92
N SER A 244 -13.60 -13.84 28.39
CA SER A 244 -12.36 -14.35 28.94
C SER A 244 -12.56 -14.82 30.39
N THR A 245 -12.07 -16.00 30.69
CA THR A 245 -11.81 -16.46 32.07
C THR A 245 -10.30 -16.32 32.34
N SER A 246 -9.86 -16.55 33.56
CA SER A 246 -8.45 -16.42 33.90
C SER A 246 -7.49 -17.31 33.09
N VAL A 247 -7.99 -18.32 32.41
CA VAL A 247 -7.18 -19.30 31.67
C VAL A 247 -7.62 -19.50 30.22
N HIS A 248 -8.93 -19.38 29.93
CA HIS A 248 -9.50 -19.65 28.61
C HIS A 248 -10.54 -18.60 28.21
N SER A 249 -10.72 -18.41 26.90
CA SER A 249 -11.87 -17.71 26.36
C SER A 249 -12.97 -18.70 26.03
N GLN A 250 -14.23 -18.34 26.31
CA GLN A 250 -15.40 -19.18 26.07
C GLN A 250 -16.40 -18.44 25.19
N ILE A 251 -17.03 -19.16 24.27
CA ILE A 251 -18.19 -18.72 23.54
C ILE A 251 -19.40 -18.83 24.49
N ILE A 252 -20.07 -17.71 24.75
CA ILE A 252 -21.23 -17.68 25.65
C ILE A 252 -22.50 -18.05 24.90
N SER A 253 -22.64 -17.50 23.70
CA SER A 253 -23.79 -17.67 22.82
C SER A 253 -23.39 -17.32 21.41
N SER A 254 -24.30 -17.48 20.47
CA SER A 254 -24.14 -16.96 19.10
C SER A 254 -25.53 -16.67 18.51
N GLY A 255 -25.64 -15.59 17.76
CA GLY A 255 -26.89 -15.21 17.14
C GLY A 255 -26.80 -13.91 16.38
N SER A 256 -27.89 -13.53 15.71
CA SER A 256 -28.01 -12.21 15.07
C SER A 256 -28.28 -11.12 16.10
N ILE A 257 -28.17 -9.87 15.67
CA ILE A 257 -28.54 -8.73 16.51
C ILE A 257 -30.05 -8.67 16.81
N ASP A 258 -30.87 -9.43 16.10
CA ASP A 258 -32.32 -9.52 16.36
C ASP A 258 -32.68 -10.43 17.56
N ASN A 259 -31.69 -11.16 18.08
CA ASN A 259 -31.87 -12.03 19.23
C ASN A 259 -31.65 -11.24 20.53
N ASP A 260 -32.62 -11.23 21.43
CA ASP A 260 -32.58 -10.50 22.71
C ASP A 260 -31.37 -10.84 23.58
N ASP A 261 -30.95 -12.11 23.61
CA ASP A 261 -29.83 -12.54 24.40
C ASP A 261 -28.51 -12.04 23.78
N THR A 262 -28.40 -12.00 22.46
CA THR A 262 -27.28 -11.43 21.75
C THR A 262 -27.20 -9.91 21.99
N ILE A 263 -28.34 -9.20 21.95
CA ILE A 263 -28.41 -7.75 22.27
C ILE A 263 -27.87 -7.49 23.68
N LYS A 264 -28.37 -8.24 24.67
CA LYS A 264 -27.94 -8.09 26.08
C LYS A 264 -26.44 -8.33 26.26
N LEU A 265 -25.90 -9.37 25.58
CA LEU A 265 -24.48 -9.68 25.63
C LEU A 265 -23.63 -8.61 24.94
N CYS A 266 -24.04 -8.12 23.78
CA CYS A 266 -23.38 -6.99 23.11
C CYS A 266 -23.38 -5.74 23.99
N CYS A 267 -24.52 -5.37 24.55
CA CYS A 267 -24.62 -4.24 25.46
C CYS A 267 -23.73 -4.43 26.70
N GLY A 268 -23.71 -5.63 27.27
CA GLY A 268 -22.88 -5.96 28.44
C GLY A 268 -21.38 -5.87 28.17
N ILE A 269 -20.93 -6.42 27.05
CA ILE A 269 -19.51 -6.54 26.71
C ILE A 269 -18.96 -5.23 26.11
N LEU A 270 -19.70 -4.63 25.15
CA LEU A 270 -19.20 -3.51 24.35
C LEU A 270 -19.54 -2.15 24.97
N GLU A 271 -20.67 -2.04 25.69
CA GLU A 271 -21.17 -0.77 26.22
C GLU A 271 -21.01 -0.61 27.74
N GLY A 272 -20.55 -1.65 28.41
CA GLY A 272 -20.41 -1.68 29.88
C GLY A 272 -21.74 -1.93 30.60
N GLY A 273 -22.73 -2.49 29.89
CA GLY A 273 -24.06 -2.83 30.40
C GLY A 273 -25.12 -1.75 30.20
N ASP A 274 -26.38 -2.13 30.39
CA ASP A 274 -27.55 -1.29 30.17
C ASP A 274 -27.56 0.00 31.01
N SER A 275 -27.08 -0.07 32.26
CA SER A 275 -26.99 1.11 33.14
C SER A 275 -25.98 2.13 32.62
N ALA A 276 -24.80 1.71 32.17
CA ALA A 276 -23.77 2.59 31.64
C ALA A 276 -24.22 3.23 30.33
N PHE A 277 -24.88 2.45 29.46
CA PHE A 277 -25.45 2.93 28.20
C PHE A 277 -26.54 4.01 28.46
N LYS A 278 -27.49 3.75 29.36
CA LYS A 278 -28.54 4.72 29.72
C LYS A 278 -27.97 5.98 30.37
N GLN A 279 -26.96 5.85 31.23
CA GLN A 279 -26.32 7.00 31.83
C GLN A 279 -25.64 7.90 30.81
N ARG A 280 -24.91 7.33 29.85
CA ARG A 280 -24.32 8.11 28.75
C ARG A 280 -25.37 8.82 27.90
N LYS A 281 -26.45 8.12 27.52
CA LYS A 281 -27.55 8.70 26.78
C LYS A 281 -28.16 9.92 27.52
N ASN A 282 -28.40 9.78 28.81
CA ASN A 282 -28.93 10.87 29.63
C ASN A 282 -27.97 12.08 29.75
N ILE A 283 -26.67 11.82 29.90
CA ILE A 283 -25.65 12.88 29.97
C ILE A 283 -25.55 13.67 28.65
N TYR A 284 -25.66 12.98 27.51
CA TYR A 284 -25.64 13.62 26.21
C TYR A 284 -26.96 14.33 25.85
N GLY A 285 -28.03 14.12 26.60
CA GLY A 285 -29.33 14.78 26.41
C GLY A 285 -30.20 14.17 25.31
N PHE A 286 -30.03 12.89 25.03
CA PHE A 286 -30.84 12.15 24.02
C PHE A 286 -31.93 11.31 24.65
#